data_c4a68c3d9bbb2f78d19942275b8c9b52
#
_entry.id   c4a68c3d9bbb2f78d19942275b8c9b52
#
_cell.length_a   1.000
_cell.length_b   1.000
_cell.length_c   1.000
_cell.angle_alpha   90.00
_cell.angle_beta   90.00
_cell.angle_gamma   90.00
#
_symmetry.space_group_name_H-M   'P 1'
#
loop_
_entity.id
_entity.type
_entity.pdbx_description
1 polymer ?
#
loop_
_entity_poly.entity_id
_entity_poly.type
_entity_poly.pdbx_seq_one_letter_code
_entity_poly.pdbx_strand_id
1 'polypeptide(L)'
;MKKILLAAMSIALLATASVAQQEQGENKNKQSTTVNDEHLLMKDGKMYHNMNGKEMMMQNQMTLHNGTVMQPGGSYQLKNGQQRQLHNGHCMDMNGKKYQSHQMFQKNMMRMHGSNMHSGNNHSNMNGHH
;
A
#
# COMPACT_ATOMS: atom_id res chain seq x y z
N MET A 1 41.68 -49.73 26.26
CA MET A 1 42.37 -48.44 26.17
C MET A 1 41.80 -47.68 25.01
N LYS A 2 40.98 -46.73 25.28
CA LYS A 2 40.39 -45.88 24.25
C LYS A 2 41.12 -44.55 24.25
N LYS A 3 41.82 -44.28 23.15
CA LYS A 3 42.49 -43.00 22.95
C LYS A 3 41.46 -42.05 22.35
N ILE A 4 41.12 -41.02 23.11
CA ILE A 4 40.26 -39.93 22.66
C ILE A 4 41.17 -38.89 22.01
N LEU A 5 41.07 -38.73 20.72
CA LEU A 5 41.68 -37.64 19.96
C LEU A 5 40.73 -36.45 20.02
N LEU A 6 41.09 -35.45 20.78
CA LEU A 6 40.46 -34.14 20.73
C LEU A 6 41.02 -33.37 19.52
N ALA A 7 40.24 -33.27 18.46
CA ALA A 7 40.51 -32.33 17.39
C ALA A 7 39.91 -30.97 17.76
N ALA A 8 40.76 -30.04 18.11
CA ALA A 8 40.37 -28.65 18.23
C ALA A 8 40.11 -28.05 16.87
N MET A 9 38.87 -27.83 16.49
CA MET A 9 38.48 -27.04 15.34
C MET A 9 38.46 -25.54 15.71
N SER A 10 39.48 -24.86 15.28
CA SER A 10 39.52 -23.40 15.28
C SER A 10 38.54 -22.88 14.21
N ILE A 11 37.43 -22.35 14.65
CA ILE A 11 36.49 -21.62 13.77
C ILE A 11 37.00 -20.21 13.64
N ALA A 12 37.60 -19.90 12.48
CA ALA A 12 37.91 -18.53 12.12
C ALA A 12 36.62 -17.82 11.69
N LEU A 13 36.17 -16.92 12.54
CA LEU A 13 35.04 -16.03 12.23
C LEU A 13 35.54 -14.97 11.22
N LEU A 14 35.27 -15.14 9.96
CA LEU A 14 35.37 -14.10 8.96
C LEU A 14 34.12 -13.24 9.05
N ALA A 15 34.22 -12.12 9.75
CA ALA A 15 33.22 -11.07 9.69
C ALA A 15 33.37 -10.34 8.34
N THR A 16 32.57 -10.71 7.35
CA THR A 16 32.39 -9.88 6.16
C THR A 16 31.41 -8.77 6.50
N ALA A 17 31.94 -7.57 6.70
CA ALA A 17 31.15 -6.37 6.76
C ALA A 17 30.57 -6.13 5.35
N SER A 18 29.32 -6.48 5.16
CA SER A 18 28.57 -6.07 3.99
C SER A 18 28.22 -4.59 4.15
N VAL A 19 28.98 -3.75 3.49
CA VAL A 19 28.62 -2.34 3.31
C VAL A 19 27.41 -2.34 2.37
N ALA A 20 26.23 -2.14 2.93
CA ALA A 20 25.05 -1.83 2.14
C ALA A 20 25.28 -0.43 1.52
N GLN A 21 25.58 -0.39 0.25
CA GLN A 21 25.51 0.84 -0.51
C GLN A 21 24.03 1.23 -0.61
N GLN A 22 23.66 2.24 0.13
CA GLN A 22 22.44 2.97 -0.14
C GLN A 22 22.65 3.74 -1.45
N GLU A 23 22.07 3.24 -2.50
CA GLU A 23 21.82 4.08 -3.67
C GLU A 23 20.80 5.13 -3.25
N GLN A 24 21.26 6.34 -3.04
CA GLN A 24 20.43 7.51 -2.99
C GLN A 24 19.84 7.71 -4.38
N GLY A 25 18.67 7.12 -4.61
CA GLY A 25 17.82 7.51 -5.71
C GLY A 25 17.41 8.97 -5.52
N GLU A 26 17.85 9.79 -6.46
CA GLU A 26 17.54 11.21 -6.54
C GLU A 26 16.04 11.43 -6.45
N ASN A 27 15.60 11.90 -5.31
CA ASN A 27 14.22 12.18 -5.01
C ASN A 27 13.86 13.48 -5.76
N LYS A 28 13.35 13.33 -6.97
CA LYS A 28 12.62 14.41 -7.62
C LYS A 28 11.36 14.64 -6.82
N ASN A 29 11.45 15.60 -5.95
CA ASN A 29 10.36 16.14 -5.15
C ASN A 29 9.23 16.63 -6.08
N LYS A 30 8.43 15.69 -6.56
CA LYS A 30 7.11 15.97 -7.07
C LYS A 30 6.26 16.17 -5.85
N GLN A 31 6.04 17.40 -5.48
CA GLN A 31 5.09 17.81 -4.48
C GLN A 31 3.69 17.34 -4.92
N SER A 32 3.44 16.06 -4.65
CA SER A 32 2.13 15.48 -4.75
C SER A 32 1.33 16.09 -3.62
N THR A 33 0.34 16.89 -3.96
CA THR A 33 -0.76 17.19 -3.07
C THR A 33 -1.20 15.85 -2.46
N THR A 34 -1.00 15.72 -1.18
CA THR A 34 -1.27 14.49 -0.43
C THR A 34 -2.77 14.22 -0.42
N VAL A 35 -3.23 13.66 -1.51
CA VAL A 35 -4.45 12.88 -1.51
C VAL A 35 -4.13 11.64 -0.68
N ASN A 36 -4.97 11.34 0.25
CA ASN A 36 -4.79 10.18 1.12
C ASN A 36 -5.03 8.91 0.28
N ASP A 37 -4.04 8.55 -0.52
CA ASP A 37 -4.05 7.40 -1.43
C ASP A 37 -3.80 6.07 -0.71
N GLU A 38 -4.13 6.03 0.57
CA GLU A 38 -3.97 4.82 1.37
C GLU A 38 -4.87 3.70 0.84
N HIS A 39 -4.25 2.61 0.45
CA HIS A 39 -4.95 1.45 -0.09
C HIS A 39 -4.17 0.15 0.08
N LEU A 40 -4.85 -0.95 -0.11
CA LEU A 40 -4.27 -2.28 -0.12
C LEU A 40 -4.20 -2.81 -1.55
N LEU A 41 -3.10 -3.47 -1.89
CA LEU A 41 -2.85 -4.07 -3.20
C LEU A 41 -2.43 -5.52 -3.05
N MET A 42 -3.07 -6.41 -3.81
CA MET A 42 -2.71 -7.81 -3.88
C MET A 42 -1.69 -8.05 -5.01
N LYS A 43 -0.50 -8.53 -4.66
CA LYS A 43 0.57 -8.90 -5.61
C LYS A 43 1.21 -10.21 -5.18
N ASP A 44 1.39 -11.13 -6.14
CA ASP A 44 2.11 -12.38 -5.93
C ASP A 44 1.64 -13.19 -4.71
N GLY A 45 0.33 -13.22 -4.48
CA GLY A 45 -0.28 -13.93 -3.37
C GLY A 45 -0.12 -13.26 -2.01
N LYS A 46 0.32 -12.00 -1.96
CA LYS A 46 0.56 -11.24 -0.73
C LYS A 46 -0.11 -9.88 -0.80
N MET A 47 -0.58 -9.42 0.36
CA MET A 47 -1.13 -8.08 0.51
C MET A 47 -0.05 -7.07 0.82
N TYR A 48 -0.11 -5.94 0.13
CA TYR A 48 0.73 -4.77 0.36
C TYR A 48 -0.14 -3.60 0.79
N HIS A 49 0.30 -2.92 1.81
CA HIS A 49 -0.29 -1.67 2.28
C HIS A 49 0.48 -0.51 1.69
N ASN A 50 -0.19 0.29 0.88
CA ASN A 50 0.38 1.50 0.29
C ASN A 50 -0.13 2.71 1.06
N MET A 51 0.80 3.49 1.58
CA MET A 51 0.51 4.71 2.34
C MET A 51 1.50 5.79 1.92
N ASN A 52 1.01 6.93 1.44
CA ASN A 52 1.83 8.05 0.98
C ASN A 52 2.85 7.65 -0.11
N GLY A 53 2.47 6.76 -1.02
CA GLY A 53 3.34 6.25 -2.07
C GLY A 53 4.37 5.21 -1.62
N LYS A 54 4.40 4.87 -0.33
CA LYS A 54 5.25 3.83 0.23
C LYS A 54 4.49 2.53 0.36
N GLU A 55 5.00 1.48 -0.27
CA GLU A 55 4.43 0.14 -0.25
C GLU A 55 5.12 -0.74 0.78
N MET A 56 4.34 -1.34 1.66
CA MET A 56 4.84 -2.27 2.69
C MET A 56 4.03 -3.56 2.66
N MET A 57 4.72 -4.69 2.72
CA MET A 57 4.06 -6.00 2.82
C MET A 57 3.35 -6.13 4.18
N MET A 58 2.07 -6.53 4.15
CA MET A 58 1.32 -6.77 5.38
C MET A 58 1.87 -7.99 6.12
N GLN A 59 2.15 -7.80 7.41
CA GLN A 59 2.60 -8.85 8.32
C GLN A 59 1.45 -9.38 9.19
N ASN A 60 0.49 -8.51 9.51
CA ASN A 60 -0.62 -8.78 10.40
C ASN A 60 -1.94 -8.44 9.73
N GLN A 61 -3.04 -8.97 10.27
CA GLN A 61 -4.37 -8.55 9.83
C GLN A 61 -4.61 -7.07 10.09
N MET A 62 -5.46 -6.46 9.28
CA MET A 62 -5.86 -5.07 9.37
C MET A 62 -7.38 -4.96 9.31
N THR A 63 -7.95 -4.12 10.16
CA THR A 63 -9.37 -3.79 10.11
C THR A 63 -9.57 -2.47 9.39
N LEU A 64 -10.38 -2.47 8.34
CA LEU A 64 -10.72 -1.30 7.55
C LEU A 64 -11.85 -0.49 8.20
N HIS A 65 -12.09 0.73 7.71
CA HIS A 65 -13.06 1.65 8.31
C HIS A 65 -14.50 1.12 8.32
N ASN A 66 -14.86 0.28 7.35
CA ASN A 66 -16.18 -0.35 7.28
C ASN A 66 -16.31 -1.65 8.10
N GLY A 67 -15.29 -2.01 8.89
CA GLY A 67 -15.26 -3.22 9.69
C GLY A 67 -14.79 -4.47 8.96
N THR A 68 -14.38 -4.37 7.69
CA THR A 68 -13.73 -5.47 6.96
C THR A 68 -12.39 -5.80 7.59
N VAL A 69 -12.13 -7.08 7.86
CA VAL A 69 -10.84 -7.58 8.37
C VAL A 69 -10.07 -8.21 7.23
N MET A 70 -8.92 -7.64 6.92
CA MET A 70 -8.03 -8.07 5.84
C MET A 70 -6.87 -8.89 6.40
N GLN A 71 -6.58 -10.04 5.78
CA GLN A 71 -5.46 -10.90 6.12
C GLN A 71 -4.28 -10.69 5.16
N PRO A 72 -3.04 -10.98 5.60
CA PRO A 72 -1.84 -10.82 4.77
C PRO A 72 -1.84 -11.61 3.46
N GLY A 73 -2.58 -12.72 3.40
CA GLY A 73 -2.74 -13.56 2.20
C GLY A 73 -3.84 -13.10 1.25
N GLY A 74 -4.52 -11.98 1.54
CA GLY A 74 -5.58 -11.42 0.70
C GLY A 74 -6.98 -11.95 0.96
N SER A 75 -7.16 -12.90 1.87
CA SER A 75 -8.49 -13.26 2.38
C SER A 75 -9.03 -12.13 3.26
N TYR A 76 -10.32 -11.89 3.21
CA TYR A 76 -10.94 -10.86 4.04
C TYR A 76 -12.34 -11.26 4.46
N GLN A 77 -12.72 -10.78 5.62
CA GLN A 77 -14.03 -10.99 6.20
C GLN A 77 -14.80 -9.68 6.28
N LEU A 78 -15.98 -9.66 5.69
CA LEU A 78 -16.90 -8.53 5.79
C LEU A 78 -17.50 -8.45 7.19
N LYS A 79 -18.03 -7.29 7.56
CA LYS A 79 -18.69 -7.06 8.85
C LYS A 79 -19.83 -8.04 9.12
N ASN A 80 -20.53 -8.53 8.09
CA ASN A 80 -21.59 -9.52 8.19
C ASN A 80 -21.08 -10.97 8.34
N GLY A 81 -19.77 -11.20 8.43
CA GLY A 81 -19.14 -12.50 8.58
C GLY A 81 -18.82 -13.23 7.28
N GLN A 82 -19.21 -12.70 6.11
CA GLN A 82 -18.88 -13.31 4.83
C GLN A 82 -17.37 -13.24 4.57
N GLN A 83 -16.78 -14.36 4.18
CA GLN A 83 -15.38 -14.43 3.78
C GLN A 83 -15.24 -14.34 2.27
N ARG A 84 -14.21 -13.63 1.84
CA ARG A 84 -13.88 -13.42 0.44
C ARG A 84 -12.36 -13.43 0.24
N GLN A 85 -11.93 -13.44 -1.02
CA GLN A 85 -10.53 -13.45 -1.41
C GLN A 85 -10.27 -12.36 -2.43
N LEU A 86 -9.21 -11.56 -2.23
CA LEU A 86 -8.66 -10.71 -3.27
C LEU A 86 -7.72 -11.54 -4.18
N HIS A 87 -7.77 -11.23 -5.46
CA HIS A 87 -6.88 -11.82 -6.45
C HIS A 87 -5.74 -10.87 -6.80
N ASN A 88 -4.65 -11.40 -7.35
CA ASN A 88 -3.52 -10.60 -7.79
C ASN A 88 -3.97 -9.46 -8.72
N GLY A 89 -3.45 -8.26 -8.48
CA GLY A 89 -3.82 -7.04 -9.18
C GLY A 89 -5.02 -6.29 -8.60
N HIS A 90 -5.82 -6.92 -7.74
CA HIS A 90 -6.94 -6.24 -7.09
C HIS A 90 -6.46 -5.28 -6.00
N CYS A 91 -7.14 -4.15 -5.89
CA CYS A 91 -6.96 -3.18 -4.81
C CYS A 91 -8.20 -3.09 -3.93
N MET A 92 -8.00 -2.62 -2.70
CA MET A 92 -9.07 -2.24 -1.79
C MET A 92 -8.71 -0.94 -1.10
N ASP A 93 -9.62 0.02 -1.08
CA ASP A 93 -9.41 1.25 -0.32
C ASP A 93 -9.68 1.03 1.19
N MET A 94 -9.34 2.01 2.01
CA MET A 94 -9.49 1.90 3.46
C MET A 94 -10.95 1.90 3.92
N ASN A 95 -11.90 2.19 3.03
CA ASN A 95 -13.34 2.07 3.27
C ASN A 95 -13.90 0.69 2.89
N GLY A 96 -13.04 -0.22 2.42
CA GLY A 96 -13.42 -1.57 2.05
C GLY A 96 -13.99 -1.72 0.64
N LYS A 97 -13.87 -0.70 -0.21
CA LYS A 97 -14.27 -0.78 -1.62
C LYS A 97 -13.19 -1.48 -2.43
N LYS A 98 -13.60 -2.53 -3.16
CA LYS A 98 -12.73 -3.29 -4.04
C LYS A 98 -12.66 -2.68 -5.43
N TYR A 99 -11.45 -2.69 -6.00
CA TYR A 99 -11.16 -2.31 -7.38
C TYR A 99 -10.48 -3.48 -8.08
N GLN A 100 -10.81 -3.73 -9.33
CA GLN A 100 -10.24 -4.83 -10.10
C GLN A 100 -8.80 -4.60 -10.55
N SER A 101 -8.32 -3.36 -10.45
CA SER A 101 -6.93 -3.01 -10.73
C SER A 101 -6.52 -1.74 -9.98
N HIS A 102 -5.22 -1.57 -9.79
CA HIS A 102 -4.65 -0.35 -9.23
C HIS A 102 -4.97 0.88 -10.11
N GLN A 103 -5.00 0.69 -11.41
CA GLN A 103 -5.35 1.75 -12.35
C GLN A 103 -6.79 2.25 -12.16
N MET A 104 -7.73 1.33 -11.91
CA MET A 104 -9.13 1.70 -11.61
C MET A 104 -9.24 2.46 -10.29
N PHE A 105 -8.48 2.07 -9.30
CA PHE A 105 -8.38 2.80 -8.03
C PHE A 105 -7.89 4.22 -8.26
N GLN A 106 -6.76 4.40 -8.94
CA GLN A 106 -6.19 5.72 -9.24
C GLN A 106 -7.17 6.61 -10.01
N LYS A 107 -7.82 6.06 -11.04
CA LYS A 107 -8.83 6.79 -11.82
C LYS A 107 -9.99 7.28 -10.97
N ASN A 108 -10.43 6.47 -10.02
CA ASN A 108 -11.50 6.85 -9.10
C ASN A 108 -11.06 7.97 -8.15
N MET A 109 -9.83 7.89 -7.64
CA MET A 109 -9.27 8.92 -6.76
C MET A 109 -9.14 10.27 -7.48
N MET A 110 -8.66 10.27 -8.72
CA MET A 110 -8.59 11.48 -9.55
C MET A 110 -9.96 12.13 -9.78
N ARG A 111 -11.01 11.34 -9.97
CA ARG A 111 -12.37 11.86 -10.11
C ARG A 111 -12.87 12.53 -8.84
N MET A 112 -12.63 11.94 -7.68
CA MET A 112 -13.06 12.50 -6.40
C MET A 112 -12.39 13.83 -6.12
N HIS A 113 -11.13 13.99 -6.51
CA HIS A 113 -10.37 15.23 -6.28
C HIS A 113 -10.62 16.28 -7.36
N GLY A 114 -10.88 15.87 -8.60
CA GLY A 114 -11.21 16.77 -9.69
C GLY A 114 -12.57 17.45 -9.55
N SER A 115 -13.50 16.81 -8.86
CA SER A 115 -14.85 17.37 -8.68
C SER A 115 -14.90 18.55 -7.70
N ASN A 116 -13.90 18.70 -6.84
CA ASN A 116 -13.84 19.80 -5.88
C ASN A 116 -13.28 21.11 -6.47
N MET A 117 -12.73 21.09 -7.67
CA MET A 117 -12.18 22.31 -8.30
C MET A 117 -13.17 23.07 -9.19
N HIS A 118 -14.41 22.62 -9.34
CA HIS A 118 -15.38 23.25 -10.25
C HIS A 118 -16.62 23.82 -9.55
N SER A 119 -16.54 24.13 -8.27
CA SER A 119 -17.59 24.88 -7.58
C SER A 119 -17.10 26.28 -7.20
N GLY A 120 -16.74 27.07 -8.21
CA GLY A 120 -16.28 28.43 -8.08
C GLY A 120 -16.84 29.32 -9.17
N ASN A 121 -17.95 30.01 -8.87
CA ASN A 121 -18.41 31.26 -9.48
C ASN A 121 -18.80 31.23 -10.96
N ASN A 122 -20.02 30.83 -11.24
CA ASN A 122 -20.81 31.52 -12.25
C ASN A 122 -21.74 32.53 -11.56
N HIS A 123 -21.18 33.66 -11.17
CA HIS A 123 -21.95 34.87 -10.96
C HIS A 123 -22.07 35.55 -12.31
N SER A 124 -23.00 35.09 -13.11
CA SER A 124 -23.47 35.83 -14.26
C SER A 124 -24.26 37.01 -13.74
N ASN A 125 -23.57 38.12 -13.58
CA ASN A 125 -24.22 39.41 -13.42
C ASN A 125 -24.81 39.80 -14.74
N MET A 126 -26.04 39.37 -15.00
CA MET A 126 -26.86 39.95 -16.08
C MET A 126 -27.49 41.24 -15.54
N ASN A 127 -26.75 42.32 -15.65
CA ASN A 127 -27.36 43.64 -15.64
C ASN A 127 -28.00 43.88 -17.00
N GLY A 128 -29.26 43.51 -17.13
CA GLY A 128 -30.11 43.96 -18.18
C GLY A 128 -30.38 45.46 -17.97
N HIS A 129 -29.75 46.27 -18.77
CA HIS A 129 -30.07 47.68 -18.81
C HIS A 129 -30.94 47.94 -20.05
N HIS A 130 -32.12 48.44 -19.79
CA HIS A 130 -32.96 49.10 -20.76
C HIS A 130 -32.36 50.42 -21.21
#